data_e68e2064ca1c3c6e46f6f27347af8c70
#
_entry.id   e68e2064ca1c3c6e46f6f27347af8c70
#
_cell.length_a   1.000
_cell.length_b   1.000
_cell.length_c   1.000
_cell.angle_alpha   90.00
_cell.angle_beta   90.00
_cell.angle_gamma   90.00
#
_symmetry.space_group_name_H-M   'P 1'
#
loop_
_entity.id
_entity.type
_entity.pdbx_description
1 polymer ?
#
loop_
_entity_poly.entity_id
_entity_poly.type
_entity_poly.pdbx_seq_one_letter_code
_entity_poly.pdbx_strand_id
1 'polypeptide(L)'
;MNIAWFWAKVPEKMTPEQTAAWRACLPAYKTQGAGEKTQDTVLLAHALLQYAIKRETGLCPKAEDWGQTDKGKPFLTPWPQIKTSLSHSGALAVCAVADVPVGVDVQREKQISPALIDRVCTPEEKQWLYAQNEKRDALFAQLWARKES
;
A
#
# COMPACT_ATOMS: atom_id res chain seq x y z
N MET A 1 -17.93 -2.61 -11.75
CA MET A 1 -16.66 -1.84 -11.46
C MET A 1 -15.54 -2.73 -11.95
N ASN A 2 -14.64 -2.21 -12.76
CA ASN A 2 -13.46 -3.00 -13.11
C ASN A 2 -12.37 -2.80 -12.04
N ILE A 3 -11.26 -2.22 -12.37
CA ILE A 3 -10.20 -1.89 -11.41
C ILE A 3 -10.00 -0.38 -11.44
N ALA A 4 -10.16 0.26 -10.29
CA ALA A 4 -9.77 1.65 -10.08
C ALA A 4 -8.57 1.70 -9.14
N TRP A 5 -7.57 2.52 -9.46
CA TRP A 5 -6.41 2.72 -8.62
C TRP A 5 -6.12 4.20 -8.42
N PHE A 6 -5.56 4.51 -7.26
CA PHE A 6 -5.30 5.88 -6.82
C PHE A 6 -3.93 5.95 -6.16
N TRP A 7 -3.30 7.09 -6.24
CA TRP A 7 -2.07 7.37 -5.52
C TRP A 7 -2.09 8.77 -4.91
N ALA A 8 -1.32 8.96 -3.85
CA ALA A 8 -1.14 10.25 -3.21
C ALA A 8 0.24 10.34 -2.57
N LYS A 9 0.70 11.56 -2.31
CA LYS A 9 1.95 11.86 -1.62
C LYS A 9 1.65 12.59 -0.32
N VAL A 10 2.35 12.21 0.76
CA VAL A 10 2.30 12.95 2.02
C VAL A 10 2.79 14.38 1.77
N PRO A 11 2.03 15.42 2.17
CA PRO A 11 2.48 16.80 2.07
C PRO A 11 3.71 17.04 2.96
N GLU A 12 4.53 18.01 2.58
CA GLU A 12 5.74 18.36 3.35
C GLU A 12 5.44 18.77 4.80
N LYS A 13 4.27 19.36 5.02
CA LYS A 13 3.78 19.72 6.35
C LYS A 13 2.35 19.24 6.50
N MET A 14 2.11 18.46 7.55
CA MET A 14 0.78 18.02 7.98
C MET A 14 0.25 18.98 9.04
N THR A 15 -1.02 19.36 8.94
CA THR A 15 -1.70 20.04 10.06
C THR A 15 -2.24 19.02 11.07
N PRO A 16 -2.44 19.42 12.34
CA PRO A 16 -3.09 18.55 13.33
C PRO A 16 -4.48 18.06 12.87
N GLU A 17 -5.24 18.90 12.19
CA GLU A 17 -6.57 18.57 11.66
C GLU A 17 -6.50 17.51 10.57
N GLN A 18 -5.53 17.62 9.64
CA GLN A 18 -5.28 16.60 8.61
C GLN A 18 -4.86 15.27 9.24
N THR A 19 -3.95 15.30 10.20
CA THR A 19 -3.52 14.10 10.92
C THR A 19 -4.70 13.43 11.63
N ALA A 20 -5.54 14.19 12.33
CA ALA A 20 -6.73 13.68 13.01
C ALA A 20 -7.74 13.07 12.02
N ALA A 21 -8.01 13.76 10.90
CA ALA A 21 -8.92 13.28 9.86
C ALA A 21 -8.43 11.96 9.23
N TRP A 22 -7.13 11.85 8.93
CA TRP A 22 -6.57 10.62 8.37
C TRP A 22 -6.52 9.49 9.38
N ARG A 23 -6.25 9.80 10.66
CA ARG A 23 -6.30 8.81 11.74
C ARG A 23 -7.68 8.22 11.91
N ALA A 24 -8.73 9.01 11.72
CA ALA A 24 -10.12 8.52 11.75
C ALA A 24 -10.45 7.51 10.63
N CYS A 25 -9.63 7.44 9.58
CA CYS A 25 -9.78 6.45 8.50
C CYS A 25 -9.13 5.09 8.82
N LEU A 26 -8.43 4.96 9.96
CA LEU A 26 -7.77 3.69 10.31
C LEU A 26 -8.79 2.61 10.69
N PRO A 27 -8.57 1.37 10.25
CA PRO A 27 -9.31 0.22 10.74
C PRO A 27 -9.17 0.04 12.26
N ALA A 28 -10.20 -0.52 12.93
CA ALA A 28 -10.17 -0.74 14.37
C ALA A 28 -8.97 -1.58 14.84
N TYR A 29 -8.57 -2.61 14.05
CA TYR A 29 -7.41 -3.44 14.38
C TYR A 29 -6.07 -2.68 14.30
N LYS A 30 -6.00 -1.53 13.62
CA LYS A 30 -4.82 -0.66 13.57
C LYS A 30 -4.73 0.30 14.76
N THR A 31 -5.86 0.61 15.39
CA THR A 31 -5.92 1.52 16.55
C THR A 31 -5.72 0.80 17.86
N GLN A 32 -6.03 -0.50 17.92
CA GLN A 32 -5.82 -1.34 19.09
C GLN A 32 -4.34 -1.73 19.23
N GLY A 33 -3.60 -1.04 20.11
CA GLY A 33 -2.20 -1.34 20.42
C GLY A 33 -1.16 -0.56 19.59
N ALA A 34 -1.56 0.29 18.67
CA ALA A 34 -0.64 1.22 18.03
C ALA A 34 -0.28 2.33 19.02
N GLY A 35 0.95 2.32 19.51
CA GLY A 35 1.53 3.48 20.20
C GLY A 35 1.39 4.74 19.31
N GLU A 36 1.49 5.91 19.91
CA GLU A 36 1.15 7.23 19.34
C GLU A 36 1.82 7.63 18.02
N LYS A 37 2.72 6.81 17.46
CA LYS A 37 3.52 7.15 16.27
C LYS A 37 3.19 6.27 15.05
N THR A 38 1.95 6.34 14.58
CA THR A 38 1.65 5.83 13.24
C THR A 38 2.27 6.77 12.20
N GLN A 39 3.08 6.24 11.27
CA GLN A 39 3.70 7.05 10.22
C GLN A 39 2.64 7.73 9.33
N ASP A 40 2.88 8.98 8.95
CA ASP A 40 1.96 9.77 8.12
C ASP A 40 1.61 9.07 6.79
N THR A 41 2.54 8.30 6.23
CA THR A 41 2.28 7.53 5.01
C THR A 41 1.26 6.41 5.23
N VAL A 42 1.24 5.78 6.41
CA VAL A 42 0.23 4.77 6.77
C VAL A 42 -1.14 5.43 6.91
N LEU A 43 -1.20 6.60 7.56
CA LEU A 43 -2.44 7.38 7.68
C LEU A 43 -2.97 7.77 6.31
N LEU A 44 -2.09 8.30 5.44
CA LEU A 44 -2.44 8.64 4.07
C LEU A 44 -2.97 7.44 3.29
N ALA A 45 -2.30 6.28 3.38
CA ALA A 45 -2.71 5.08 2.65
C ALA A 45 -4.14 4.65 3.00
N HIS A 46 -4.51 4.68 4.28
CA HIS A 46 -5.87 4.35 4.71
C HIS A 46 -6.88 5.44 4.34
N ALA A 47 -6.53 6.72 4.45
CA ALA A 47 -7.38 7.82 4.02
C ALA A 47 -7.64 7.78 2.50
N LEU A 48 -6.59 7.47 1.70
CA LEU A 48 -6.69 7.29 0.26
C LEU A 48 -7.61 6.12 -0.10
N LEU A 49 -7.49 4.99 0.61
CA LEU A 49 -8.34 3.83 0.39
C LEU A 49 -9.81 4.12 0.73
N GLN A 50 -10.07 4.82 1.83
CA GLN A 50 -11.44 5.28 2.18
C GLN A 50 -12.02 6.19 1.10
N TYR A 51 -11.23 7.14 0.60
CA TYR A 51 -11.63 8.01 -0.50
C TYR A 51 -11.95 7.21 -1.77
N ALA A 52 -11.09 6.26 -2.14
CA ALA A 52 -11.26 5.42 -3.31
C ALA A 52 -12.54 4.60 -3.24
N ILE A 53 -12.82 3.95 -2.09
CA ILE A 53 -14.04 3.17 -1.89
C ILE A 53 -15.27 4.07 -2.01
N LYS A 54 -15.27 5.21 -1.34
CA LYS A 54 -16.39 6.16 -1.41
C LYS A 54 -16.66 6.61 -2.85
N ARG A 55 -15.60 6.92 -3.59
CA ARG A 55 -15.69 7.39 -4.97
C ARG A 55 -16.26 6.32 -5.91
N GLU A 56 -15.77 5.08 -5.79
CA GLU A 56 -16.11 4.00 -6.72
C GLU A 56 -17.41 3.28 -6.36
N THR A 57 -17.81 3.30 -5.08
CA THR A 57 -18.96 2.50 -4.60
C THR A 57 -20.03 3.32 -3.89
N GLY A 58 -19.75 4.57 -3.52
CA GLY A 58 -20.61 5.38 -2.65
C GLY A 58 -20.58 4.98 -1.17
N LEU A 59 -19.90 3.89 -0.79
CA LEU A 59 -19.83 3.41 0.58
C LEU A 59 -18.81 4.20 1.42
N CYS A 60 -19.10 4.31 2.72
CA CYS A 60 -18.20 4.92 3.70
C CYS A 60 -17.97 3.92 4.84
N PRO A 61 -17.04 2.97 4.67
CA PRO A 61 -16.76 1.96 5.70
C PRO A 61 -16.33 2.61 7.01
N LYS A 62 -16.83 2.07 8.13
CA LYS A 62 -16.39 2.46 9.47
C LYS A 62 -15.18 1.62 9.89
N ALA A 63 -14.54 2.01 10.99
CA ALA A 63 -13.36 1.30 11.51
C ALA A 63 -13.62 -0.18 11.81
N GLU A 64 -14.81 -0.52 12.30
CA GLU A 64 -15.24 -1.88 12.62
C GLU A 64 -15.61 -2.75 11.41
N ASP A 65 -15.83 -2.16 10.24
CA ASP A 65 -16.17 -2.89 9.00
C ASP A 65 -14.95 -3.59 8.38
N TRP A 66 -13.76 -3.29 8.89
CA TRP A 66 -12.51 -3.82 8.36
C TRP A 66 -12.06 -5.07 9.09
N GLY A 67 -11.74 -6.11 8.33
CA GLY A 67 -11.00 -7.27 8.76
C GLY A 67 -9.60 -7.29 8.15
N GLN A 68 -8.79 -8.25 8.60
CA GLN A 68 -7.45 -8.48 8.08
C GLN A 68 -7.25 -9.98 7.86
N THR A 69 -6.68 -10.36 6.72
CA THR A 69 -6.30 -11.75 6.45
C THR A 69 -5.09 -12.15 7.30
N ASP A 70 -4.79 -13.44 7.39
CA ASP A 70 -3.60 -13.96 8.09
C ASP A 70 -2.28 -13.37 7.55
N LYS A 71 -2.29 -12.94 6.28
CA LYS A 71 -1.15 -12.26 5.63
C LYS A 71 -1.17 -10.74 5.80
N GLY A 72 -2.09 -10.19 6.59
CA GLY A 72 -2.16 -8.76 6.86
C GLY A 72 -2.89 -7.92 5.81
N LYS A 73 -3.50 -8.54 4.78
CA LYS A 73 -4.25 -7.80 3.76
C LYS A 73 -5.61 -7.34 4.32
N PRO A 74 -5.97 -6.05 4.24
CA PRO A 74 -7.26 -5.56 4.69
C PRO A 74 -8.38 -6.02 3.74
N PHE A 75 -9.56 -6.28 4.31
CA PHE A 75 -10.79 -6.55 3.57
C PHE A 75 -11.99 -5.94 4.27
N LEU A 76 -13.08 -5.74 3.53
CA LEU A 76 -14.34 -5.23 4.06
C LEU A 76 -15.27 -6.39 4.43
N THR A 77 -15.51 -6.57 5.72
CA THR A 77 -16.36 -7.66 6.23
C THR A 77 -17.80 -7.60 5.70
N PRO A 78 -18.49 -6.44 5.70
CA PRO A 78 -19.86 -6.35 5.19
C PRO A 78 -19.96 -6.42 3.65
N TRP A 79 -18.85 -6.16 2.93
CA TRP A 79 -18.84 -6.08 1.46
C TRP A 79 -17.70 -6.94 0.86
N PRO A 80 -17.75 -8.27 1.00
CA PRO A 80 -16.66 -9.16 0.57
C PRO A 80 -16.43 -9.17 -0.95
N GLN A 81 -17.40 -8.68 -1.74
CA GLN A 81 -17.27 -8.50 -3.19
C GLN A 81 -16.35 -7.34 -3.56
N ILE A 82 -16.17 -6.33 -2.68
CA ILE A 82 -15.24 -5.24 -2.90
C ILE A 82 -13.85 -5.72 -2.51
N LYS A 83 -12.97 -5.83 -3.48
CA LYS A 83 -11.57 -6.19 -3.28
C LYS A 83 -10.73 -4.95 -3.17
N THR A 84 -9.84 -4.93 -2.20
CA THR A 84 -8.97 -3.78 -1.94
C THR A 84 -7.52 -4.21 -1.84
N SER A 85 -6.63 -3.33 -2.20
CA SER A 85 -5.20 -3.45 -1.93
C SER A 85 -4.63 -2.07 -1.66
N LEU A 86 -3.65 -1.98 -0.77
CA LEU A 86 -2.94 -0.73 -0.50
C LEU A 86 -1.47 -1.02 -0.22
N SER A 87 -0.62 -0.10 -0.63
CA SER A 87 0.82 -0.10 -0.34
C SER A 87 1.31 1.32 -0.13
N HIS A 88 2.43 1.46 0.55
CA HIS A 88 3.10 2.75 0.74
C HIS A 88 4.61 2.57 0.81
N SER A 89 5.35 3.55 0.31
CA SER A 89 6.82 3.59 0.40
C SER A 89 7.34 5.02 0.36
N GLY A 90 8.21 5.38 1.31
CA GLY A 90 8.66 6.76 1.48
C GLY A 90 7.48 7.68 1.78
N ALA A 91 7.22 8.67 0.93
CA ALA A 91 6.11 9.60 1.05
C ALA A 91 4.90 9.25 0.16
N LEU A 92 4.96 8.14 -0.58
CA LEU A 92 3.91 7.73 -1.52
C LEU A 92 3.00 6.66 -0.92
N ALA A 93 1.72 6.78 -1.18
CA ALA A 93 0.71 5.75 -0.95
C ALA A 93 -0.01 5.43 -2.27
N VAL A 94 -0.38 4.18 -2.46
CA VAL A 94 -1.18 3.70 -3.59
C VAL A 94 -2.24 2.73 -3.08
N CYS A 95 -3.42 2.77 -3.66
CA CYS A 95 -4.46 1.78 -3.41
C CYS A 95 -5.20 1.40 -4.68
N ALA A 96 -5.84 0.24 -4.63
CA ALA A 96 -6.78 -0.22 -5.67
C ALA A 96 -8.07 -0.71 -5.03
N VAL A 97 -9.18 -0.49 -5.75
CA VAL A 97 -10.52 -0.99 -5.46
C VAL A 97 -11.04 -1.71 -6.71
N ALA A 98 -11.56 -2.91 -6.55
CA ALA A 98 -11.99 -3.74 -7.67
C ALA A 98 -13.14 -4.70 -7.27
N ASP A 99 -13.79 -5.30 -8.25
CA ASP A 99 -14.75 -6.41 -8.08
C ASP A 99 -14.10 -7.79 -8.33
N VAL A 100 -12.81 -7.80 -8.61
CA VAL A 100 -11.98 -9.00 -8.76
C VAL A 100 -10.76 -8.91 -7.84
N PRO A 101 -10.11 -10.02 -7.48
CA PRO A 101 -8.87 -9.99 -6.71
C PRO A 101 -7.84 -9.06 -7.33
N VAL A 102 -7.30 -8.15 -6.53
CA VAL A 102 -6.36 -7.11 -6.97
C VAL A 102 -5.20 -6.98 -5.99
N GLY A 103 -4.02 -6.68 -6.51
CA GLY A 103 -2.84 -6.28 -5.75
C GLY A 103 -2.24 -4.99 -6.32
N VAL A 104 -1.73 -4.14 -5.45
CA VAL A 104 -0.89 -2.99 -5.80
C VAL A 104 0.30 -2.96 -4.88
N ASP A 105 1.43 -2.51 -5.40
CA ASP A 105 2.59 -2.19 -4.59
C ASP A 105 3.32 -0.97 -5.14
N VAL A 106 3.98 -0.23 -4.25
CA VAL A 106 4.86 0.89 -4.56
C VAL A 106 6.16 0.73 -3.80
N GLN A 107 7.27 0.85 -4.53
CA GLN A 107 8.60 0.74 -3.96
C GLN A 107 9.42 2.00 -4.27
N ARG A 108 10.04 2.55 -3.22
CA ARG A 108 11.00 3.63 -3.39
C ARG A 108 12.32 3.07 -3.93
N GLU A 109 12.83 3.69 -4.98
CA GLU A 109 14.20 3.43 -5.42
C GLU A 109 15.19 3.77 -4.30
N LYS A 110 16.06 2.83 -4.00
CA LYS A 110 17.13 2.98 -3.03
C LYS A 110 18.28 2.06 -3.42
N GLN A 111 19.46 2.32 -2.92
CA GLN A 111 20.59 1.41 -3.10
C GLN A 111 20.26 0.03 -2.51
N ILE A 112 20.36 -0.98 -3.35
CA ILE A 112 19.97 -2.36 -3.03
C ILE A 112 21.20 -3.19 -2.70
N SER A 113 21.18 -3.85 -1.53
CA SER A 113 22.25 -4.75 -1.15
C SER A 113 22.20 -6.06 -1.96
N PRO A 114 23.36 -6.66 -2.30
CA PRO A 114 23.40 -7.97 -2.95
C PRO A 114 22.63 -9.05 -2.19
N ALA A 115 22.72 -9.05 -0.87
CA ALA A 115 22.01 -10.00 -0.02
C ALA A 115 20.47 -9.93 -0.17
N LEU A 116 19.92 -8.75 -0.43
CA LEU A 116 18.48 -8.59 -0.68
C LEU A 116 18.10 -9.15 -2.05
N ILE A 117 18.92 -8.91 -3.08
CA ILE A 117 18.74 -9.49 -4.41
C ILE A 117 18.80 -11.02 -4.30
N ASP A 118 19.74 -11.56 -3.55
CA ASP A 118 19.92 -13.01 -3.35
C ASP A 118 18.70 -13.68 -2.70
N ARG A 119 18.03 -12.97 -1.81
CA ARG A 119 16.86 -13.49 -1.09
C ARG A 119 15.58 -13.44 -1.94
N VAL A 120 15.46 -12.48 -2.84
CA VAL A 120 14.21 -12.15 -3.54
C VAL A 120 14.16 -12.67 -4.97
N CYS A 121 15.31 -12.69 -5.64
CA CYS A 121 15.39 -12.96 -7.07
C CYS A 121 15.74 -14.42 -7.37
N THR A 122 15.17 -14.95 -8.45
CA THR A 122 15.61 -16.21 -9.04
C THR A 122 17.01 -16.07 -9.66
N PRO A 123 17.72 -17.16 -9.95
CA PRO A 123 19.02 -17.10 -10.62
C PRO A 123 18.99 -16.31 -11.93
N GLU A 124 17.94 -16.47 -12.73
CA GLU A 124 17.75 -15.79 -14.04
C GLU A 124 17.53 -14.29 -13.84
N GLU A 125 16.69 -13.92 -12.86
CA GLU A 125 16.42 -12.52 -12.50
C GLU A 125 17.68 -11.83 -12.00
N LYS A 126 18.52 -12.52 -11.21
CA LYS A 126 19.81 -12.01 -10.75
C LYS A 126 20.74 -11.73 -11.92
N GLN A 127 20.91 -12.69 -12.80
CA GLN A 127 21.74 -12.54 -13.98
C GLN A 127 21.30 -11.36 -14.83
N TRP A 128 19.99 -11.22 -15.03
CA TRP A 128 19.41 -10.09 -15.75
C TRP A 128 19.66 -8.76 -15.06
N LEU A 129 19.44 -8.66 -13.74
CA LEU A 129 19.66 -7.43 -12.97
C LEU A 129 21.13 -6.99 -12.97
N TYR A 130 22.06 -7.92 -12.77
CA TYR A 130 23.48 -7.58 -12.77
C TYR A 130 24.03 -7.15 -14.14
N ALA A 131 23.35 -7.52 -15.22
CA ALA A 131 23.66 -7.04 -16.56
C ALA A 131 23.21 -5.58 -16.82
N GLN A 132 22.36 -4.99 -15.96
CA GLN A 132 21.76 -3.68 -16.18
C GLN A 132 22.57 -2.50 -15.61
N ASN A 133 23.69 -2.74 -14.97
CA ASN A 133 24.61 -1.72 -14.41
C ASN A 133 23.87 -0.62 -13.61
N GLU A 134 23.90 0.63 -14.08
CA GLU A 134 23.34 1.80 -13.39
C GLU A 134 21.83 1.74 -13.14
N LYS A 135 21.09 0.96 -13.92
CA LYS A 135 19.62 0.82 -13.78
C LYS A 135 19.21 -0.31 -12.83
N ARG A 136 20.17 -1.06 -12.30
CA ARG A 136 19.90 -2.27 -11.48
C ARG A 136 18.94 -2.01 -10.33
N ASP A 137 19.15 -0.97 -9.55
CA ASP A 137 18.39 -0.69 -8.35
C ASP A 137 16.95 -0.26 -8.67
N ALA A 138 16.77 0.55 -9.72
CA ALA A 138 15.44 0.92 -10.22
C ALA A 138 14.67 -0.29 -10.76
N LEU A 139 15.33 -1.15 -11.52
CA LEU A 139 14.73 -2.37 -12.07
C LEU A 139 14.41 -3.40 -10.99
N PHE A 140 15.27 -3.49 -9.94
CA PHE A 140 14.96 -4.32 -8.78
C PHE A 140 13.70 -3.83 -8.05
N ALA A 141 13.54 -2.51 -7.85
CA ALA A 141 12.34 -1.94 -7.23
C ALA A 141 11.08 -2.29 -8.02
N GLN A 142 11.11 -2.24 -9.35
CA GLN A 142 10.01 -2.65 -10.22
C GLN A 142 9.71 -4.16 -10.10
N LEU A 143 10.74 -4.99 -10.08
CA LEU A 143 10.60 -6.44 -9.93
C LEU A 143 10.01 -6.80 -8.57
N TRP A 144 10.49 -6.15 -7.51
CA TRP A 144 9.99 -6.32 -6.15
C TRP A 144 8.51 -5.94 -6.07
N ALA A 145 8.12 -4.76 -6.56
CA ALA A 145 6.73 -4.32 -6.56
C ALA A 145 5.79 -5.32 -7.25
N ARG A 146 6.22 -5.92 -8.36
CA ARG A 146 5.44 -6.97 -9.06
C ARG A 146 5.31 -8.26 -8.26
N LYS A 147 6.30 -8.60 -7.42
CA LYS A 147 6.24 -9.81 -6.58
C LYS A 147 5.38 -9.62 -5.33
N GLU A 148 5.31 -8.38 -4.82
CA GLU A 148 4.54 -8.05 -3.61
C GLU A 148 3.06 -7.69 -3.91
N SER A 149 2.73 -7.30 -5.12
CA SER A 149 1.35 -7.05 -5.55
C SER A 149 0.60 -8.35 -5.90
#